data_04f46929b515a87575f9158bb1ebbaf3
#
_entry.id   04f46929b515a87575f9158bb1ebbaf3
#
_cell.length_a   1.000
_cell.length_b   1.000
_cell.length_c   1.000
_cell.angle_alpha   90.00
_cell.angle_beta   90.00
_cell.angle_gamma   90.00
#
_symmetry.space_group_name_H-M   'P 1'
#
loop_
_entity.id
_entity.type
_entity.pdbx_description
1 polymer ?
#
loop_
_entity_poly.entity_id
_entity_poly.type
_entity_poly.pdbx_seq_one_letter_code
_entity_poly.pdbx_strand_id
1 'polypeptide(L)'
;MNELKTKFSHKLQRFWAALLDIFGPRKVAVFCVVILTVMMLVLTISVRSCSGIGGSGGNNTDPAISERDTITSKVTGKQLPKTASGLKNEADRLAASYDYDKALALVAEYESAYDNAEDCSAYKQELETQKAQCSRWEDTTHVPHIFFHSLVADTDRAFDGDGEEDGYNLYMTTISEFNAIMEQMYARGYVLVDIHDMVKQVKTDDGKTVYKQGDIYLPEGKKPFVLSVDDVNYYKYMTDGDGDGYADAKGDGFAHKLVIGKDGKVTNEYYEKDGTLVTGSYDVLPLLEDFIEKHPDFSYRGAKGILAVTGYEGVFGYHTHPDWKKKLTSDEYNKEVKQAKAVSEAIKKQGWTIASHSYAHFGYGSADAYKLVDDVQKWEDQIQPIVGDTDVLIYPFGEDIAGVEDYSGAKYKSMYDAGFRIFCNVDASQDYWVQIHDSYVRQGRINLDGYRLYHSPDLIKNLIDAKTVIDSARPTPVPSI
;
A
#
# COMPACT_ATOMS: atom_id res chain seq x y z
N MET A 1 19.92 -12.37 41.46
CA MET A 1 20.91 -12.67 40.40
C MET A 1 21.24 -14.14 40.28
N ASN A 2 21.34 -14.92 41.37
CA ASN A 2 21.64 -16.37 41.31
C ASN A 2 20.46 -17.23 40.80
N GLU A 3 19.21 -16.92 41.12
CA GLU A 3 18.04 -17.68 40.61
C GLU A 3 17.81 -17.54 39.10
N LEU A 4 18.10 -16.39 38.50
CA LEU A 4 18.02 -16.20 37.05
C LEU A 4 19.09 -17.00 36.30
N LYS A 5 20.31 -17.13 36.86
CA LYS A 5 21.37 -17.94 36.25
C LYS A 5 21.02 -19.42 36.30
N THR A 6 20.39 -19.91 37.37
CA THR A 6 20.00 -21.31 37.51
C THR A 6 18.84 -21.67 36.56
N LYS A 7 17.84 -20.83 36.42
CA LYS A 7 16.71 -21.00 35.46
C LYS A 7 17.18 -20.96 33.99
N PHE A 8 18.15 -20.11 33.67
CA PHE A 8 18.73 -20.03 32.33
C PHE A 8 19.56 -21.30 32.00
N SER A 9 20.35 -21.80 32.96
CA SER A 9 21.14 -23.03 32.82
C SER A 9 20.25 -24.26 32.56
N HIS A 10 19.13 -24.39 33.27
CA HIS A 10 18.19 -25.51 33.06
C HIS A 10 17.45 -25.48 31.74
N LYS A 11 17.09 -24.27 31.23
CA LYS A 11 16.50 -24.13 29.89
C LYS A 11 17.50 -24.50 28.80
N LEU A 12 18.73 -24.07 28.94
CA LEU A 12 19.79 -24.38 27.98
C LEU A 12 20.12 -25.88 27.95
N GLN A 13 20.16 -26.56 29.11
CA GLN A 13 20.36 -28.01 29.19
C GLN A 13 19.23 -28.81 28.54
N ARG A 14 17.96 -28.36 28.70
CA ARG A 14 16.80 -29.01 28.05
C ARG A 14 16.83 -28.81 26.55
N PHE A 15 17.22 -27.63 26.08
CA PHE A 15 17.38 -27.35 24.66
C PHE A 15 18.44 -28.25 24.00
N TRP A 16 19.60 -28.40 24.63
CA TRP A 16 20.67 -29.30 24.14
C TRP A 16 20.26 -30.76 24.16
N ALA A 17 19.55 -31.23 25.18
CA ALA A 17 19.03 -32.58 25.24
C ALA A 17 18.04 -32.86 24.10
N ALA A 18 17.12 -31.94 23.81
CA ALA A 18 16.17 -32.09 22.71
C ALA A 18 16.87 -32.10 21.34
N LEU A 19 17.88 -31.25 21.11
CA LEU A 19 18.67 -31.27 19.89
C LEU A 19 19.42 -32.59 19.66
N LEU A 20 20.01 -33.17 20.72
CA LEU A 20 20.70 -34.45 20.66
C LEU A 20 19.73 -35.62 20.37
N ASP A 21 18.52 -35.55 20.90
CA ASP A 21 17.48 -36.57 20.72
C ASP A 21 16.93 -36.56 19.28
N ILE A 22 16.73 -35.36 18.70
CA ILE A 22 16.17 -35.19 17.33
C ILE A 22 17.21 -35.48 16.24
N PHE A 23 18.43 -34.98 16.37
CA PHE A 23 19.45 -35.01 15.30
C PHE A 23 20.60 -35.99 15.52
N GLY A 24 20.72 -36.53 16.70
CA GLY A 24 21.81 -37.40 17.10
C GLY A 24 23.17 -36.69 17.32
N PRO A 25 24.08 -37.26 18.11
CA PRO A 25 25.28 -36.56 18.56
C PRO A 25 26.26 -36.17 17.42
N ARG A 26 26.31 -36.96 16.35
CA ARG A 26 27.20 -36.67 15.21
C ARG A 26 26.76 -35.43 14.39
N LYS A 27 25.44 -35.26 14.15
CA LYS A 27 24.91 -34.12 13.40
C LYS A 27 24.96 -32.84 14.21
N VAL A 28 24.72 -32.92 15.52
CA VAL A 28 24.85 -31.78 16.44
C VAL A 28 26.31 -31.32 16.54
N ALA A 29 27.27 -32.25 16.60
CA ALA A 29 28.69 -31.91 16.59
C ALA A 29 29.11 -31.18 15.29
N VAL A 30 28.66 -31.64 14.13
CA VAL A 30 28.94 -30.99 12.85
C VAL A 30 28.32 -29.57 12.81
N PHE A 31 27.10 -29.40 13.31
CA PHE A 31 26.43 -28.10 13.38
C PHE A 31 27.17 -27.12 14.30
N CYS A 32 27.66 -27.57 15.46
CA CYS A 32 28.47 -26.76 16.36
C CYS A 32 29.82 -26.37 15.73
N VAL A 33 30.47 -27.27 14.98
CA VAL A 33 31.72 -26.98 14.28
C VAL A 33 31.48 -25.91 13.18
N VAL A 34 30.38 -26.02 12.43
CA VAL A 34 30.02 -25.01 11.39
C VAL A 34 29.76 -23.65 12.03
N ILE A 35 29.02 -23.56 13.13
CA ILE A 35 28.77 -22.31 13.83
C ILE A 35 30.08 -21.70 14.37
N LEU A 36 30.94 -22.51 14.98
CA LEU A 36 32.24 -22.04 15.48
C LEU A 36 33.14 -21.54 14.34
N THR A 37 33.10 -22.22 13.18
CA THR A 37 33.89 -21.83 12.02
C THR A 37 33.38 -20.51 11.44
N VAL A 38 32.06 -20.33 11.36
CA VAL A 38 31.46 -19.06 10.92
C VAL A 38 31.74 -17.92 11.90
N MET A 39 31.64 -18.19 13.22
CA MET A 39 32.01 -17.18 14.23
C MET A 39 33.48 -16.80 14.17
N MET A 40 34.39 -17.77 13.97
CA MET A 40 35.83 -17.46 13.76
C MET A 40 36.08 -16.69 12.49
N LEU A 41 35.34 -16.96 11.39
CA LEU A 41 35.43 -16.19 10.14
C LEU A 41 34.99 -14.75 10.33
N VAL A 42 33.89 -14.53 11.05
CA VAL A 42 33.39 -13.19 11.38
C VAL A 42 34.38 -12.44 12.28
N LEU A 43 34.95 -13.12 13.28
CA LEU A 43 36.00 -12.54 14.15
C LEU A 43 37.29 -12.20 13.39
N THR A 44 37.71 -13.03 12.43
CA THR A 44 38.91 -12.76 11.62
C THR A 44 38.70 -11.62 10.63
N ILE A 45 37.48 -11.43 10.11
CA ILE A 45 37.14 -10.28 9.28
C ILE A 45 37.15 -9.01 10.14
N SER A 46 36.58 -9.06 11.35
CA SER A 46 36.58 -7.92 12.28
C SER A 46 37.99 -7.54 12.79
N VAL A 47 38.87 -8.52 13.01
CA VAL A 47 40.27 -8.27 13.46
C VAL A 47 41.16 -7.80 12.30
N ARG A 48 40.90 -8.19 11.04
CA ARG A 48 41.66 -7.67 9.88
C ARG A 48 41.34 -6.20 9.55
N SER A 49 40.23 -5.68 10.03
CA SER A 49 39.90 -4.25 9.91
C SER A 49 40.63 -3.38 10.96
N CYS A 50 41.29 -3.96 11.96
CA CYS A 50 41.93 -3.25 13.05
C CYS A 50 43.47 -3.41 13.14
N SER A 51 44.12 -4.11 12.18
CA SER A 51 45.60 -4.30 12.26
C SER A 51 46.34 -3.76 11.02
N GLY A 52 46.44 -2.46 10.97
CA GLY A 52 47.21 -1.76 9.97
C GLY A 52 47.58 -0.35 10.38
N ILE A 53 48.23 -0.14 11.53
CA ILE A 53 49.04 1.04 11.81
C ILE A 53 50.05 0.64 12.87
N GLY A 54 51.29 0.55 12.45
CA GLY A 54 52.46 0.51 13.30
C GLY A 54 53.63 1.22 12.58
N GLY A 55 53.95 2.43 13.00
CA GLY A 55 55.24 3.00 12.68
C GLY A 55 55.30 4.49 12.43
N SER A 56 55.75 5.22 13.45
CA SER A 56 56.61 6.41 13.41
C SER A 56 55.98 7.79 13.14
N GLY A 57 55.90 8.54 14.20
CA GLY A 57 56.26 9.94 14.43
C GLY A 57 56.00 11.00 13.34
N GLY A 58 55.01 11.82 13.61
CA GLY A 58 54.78 13.10 12.94
C GLY A 58 53.51 13.74 13.46
N ASN A 59 53.63 14.77 14.28
CA ASN A 59 52.51 15.62 14.69
C ASN A 59 51.82 16.21 13.46
N ASN A 60 50.69 15.66 13.09
CA ASN A 60 49.64 16.35 12.36
C ASN A 60 48.31 15.89 12.96
N THR A 61 47.70 16.82 13.65
CA THR A 61 46.33 16.70 14.12
C THR A 61 45.37 16.70 12.91
N ASP A 62 45.09 15.53 12.35
CA ASP A 62 43.91 15.39 11.52
C ASP A 62 42.67 15.59 12.40
N PRO A 63 41.75 16.50 12.04
CA PRO A 63 40.50 16.63 12.78
C PRO A 63 39.73 15.34 12.63
N ALA A 64 39.44 14.66 13.75
CA ALA A 64 38.50 13.57 13.80
C ALA A 64 37.25 13.95 13.00
N ILE A 65 36.93 13.17 11.95
CA ILE A 65 35.66 13.28 11.23
C ILE A 65 34.58 13.01 12.27
N SER A 66 33.96 14.09 12.75
CA SER A 66 32.90 14.00 13.73
C SER A 66 31.66 13.44 13.02
N GLU A 67 30.94 12.55 13.68
CA GLU A 67 29.64 12.00 13.28
C GLU A 67 28.53 13.08 13.08
N ARG A 68 28.92 14.38 13.03
CA ARG A 68 27.97 15.50 13.02
C ARG A 68 27.49 15.96 11.66
N ASP A 69 27.85 15.33 10.54
CA ASP A 69 27.54 15.85 9.22
C ASP A 69 26.61 14.91 8.41
N THR A 70 25.58 14.37 9.05
CA THR A 70 24.46 13.80 8.30
C THR A 70 23.47 14.90 7.97
N ILE A 71 23.50 15.38 6.73
CA ILE A 71 22.53 16.36 6.23
C ILE A 71 21.28 15.60 5.84
N THR A 72 20.13 16.01 6.38
CA THR A 72 18.83 15.50 5.91
C THR A 72 18.41 16.27 4.67
N SER A 73 18.20 15.57 3.57
CA SER A 73 17.74 16.18 2.32
C SER A 73 16.36 16.81 2.51
N LYS A 74 16.19 18.04 2.06
CA LYS A 74 14.91 18.74 2.01
C LYS A 74 14.01 18.21 0.91
N VAL A 75 14.61 17.59 -0.12
CA VAL A 75 13.90 17.03 -1.27
C VAL A 75 13.27 15.69 -0.94
N THR A 76 14.04 14.79 -0.25
CA THR A 76 13.61 13.41 -0.02
C THR A 76 13.23 13.13 1.44
N GLY A 77 13.58 14.01 2.38
CA GLY A 77 13.44 13.76 3.81
C GLY A 77 14.39 12.69 4.36
N LYS A 78 15.26 12.11 3.53
CA LYS A 78 16.25 11.09 3.89
C LYS A 78 17.64 11.73 4.09
N GLN A 79 18.59 10.90 4.53
CA GLN A 79 19.99 11.34 4.57
C GLN A 79 20.48 11.71 3.17
N LEU A 80 21.02 12.92 2.99
CA LEU A 80 21.60 13.36 1.73
C LEU A 80 22.86 12.53 1.43
N PRO A 81 22.96 11.88 0.25
CA PRO A 81 24.14 11.11 -0.13
C PRO A 81 25.40 11.98 -0.14
N LYS A 82 26.52 11.42 0.35
CA LYS A 82 27.82 12.13 0.42
C LYS A 82 28.70 11.92 -0.81
N THR A 83 28.30 11.03 -1.72
CA THR A 83 29.05 10.67 -2.92
C THR A 83 28.20 10.84 -4.16
N ALA A 84 28.80 11.16 -5.30
CA ALA A 84 28.09 11.25 -6.57
C ALA A 84 27.43 9.92 -6.96
N SER A 85 28.05 8.79 -6.65
CA SER A 85 27.43 7.46 -6.88
C SER A 85 26.19 7.24 -6.02
N GLY A 86 26.23 7.58 -4.73
CA GLY A 86 25.06 7.48 -3.86
C GLY A 86 23.94 8.44 -4.27
N LEU A 87 24.32 9.67 -4.66
CA LEU A 87 23.40 10.65 -5.24
C LEU A 87 22.72 10.10 -6.49
N LYS A 88 23.52 9.57 -7.45
CA LYS A 88 22.98 9.03 -8.69
C LYS A 88 21.98 7.91 -8.44
N ASN A 89 22.27 6.98 -7.54
CA ASN A 89 21.34 5.89 -7.19
C ASN A 89 19.98 6.40 -6.67
N GLU A 90 19.98 7.42 -5.80
CA GLU A 90 18.72 7.99 -5.29
C GLU A 90 18.00 8.83 -6.34
N ALA A 91 18.72 9.62 -7.13
CA ALA A 91 18.15 10.42 -8.22
C ALA A 91 17.64 9.57 -9.37
N ASP A 92 18.34 8.49 -9.75
CA ASP A 92 17.87 7.52 -10.75
C ASP A 92 16.55 6.86 -10.31
N ARG A 93 16.39 6.56 -9.02
CA ARG A 93 15.15 6.01 -8.48
C ARG A 93 13.98 7.01 -8.62
N LEU A 94 14.22 8.30 -8.38
CA LEU A 94 13.22 9.35 -8.60
C LEU A 94 12.91 9.51 -10.10
N ALA A 95 13.93 9.53 -10.95
CA ALA A 95 13.77 9.63 -12.40
C ALA A 95 13.05 8.41 -12.99
N ALA A 96 13.32 7.21 -12.50
CA ALA A 96 12.64 5.99 -12.90
C ALA A 96 11.11 6.07 -12.66
N SER A 97 10.68 6.78 -11.60
CA SER A 97 9.27 7.07 -11.34
C SER A 97 8.79 8.39 -11.97
N TYR A 98 9.49 8.91 -12.96
CA TYR A 98 9.17 10.16 -13.68
C TYR A 98 9.24 11.43 -12.82
N ASP A 99 9.81 11.39 -11.62
CA ASP A 99 9.96 12.57 -10.74
C ASP A 99 11.29 13.30 -11.01
N TYR A 100 11.46 13.70 -12.28
CA TYR A 100 12.68 14.39 -12.73
C TYR A 100 12.91 15.70 -12.00
N ASP A 101 11.83 16.39 -11.59
CA ASP A 101 11.95 17.65 -10.84
C ASP A 101 12.60 17.42 -9.48
N LYS A 102 12.19 16.37 -8.75
CA LYS A 102 12.85 16.01 -7.50
C LYS A 102 14.25 15.44 -7.71
N ALA A 103 14.48 14.65 -8.78
CA ALA A 103 15.80 14.17 -9.11
C ALA A 103 16.80 15.33 -9.34
N LEU A 104 16.43 16.31 -10.16
CA LEU A 104 17.22 17.52 -10.42
C LEU A 104 17.41 18.37 -9.15
N ALA A 105 16.36 18.55 -8.35
CA ALA A 105 16.44 19.28 -7.08
C ALA A 105 17.38 18.59 -6.08
N LEU A 106 17.39 17.26 -6.03
CA LEU A 106 18.31 16.49 -5.18
C LEU A 106 19.76 16.66 -5.62
N VAL A 107 20.03 16.68 -6.94
CA VAL A 107 21.37 16.96 -7.48
C VAL A 107 21.82 18.37 -7.11
N ALA A 108 20.95 19.38 -7.26
CA ALA A 108 21.27 20.76 -6.88
C ALA A 108 21.51 20.91 -5.36
N GLU A 109 20.75 20.19 -4.54
CA GLU A 109 20.96 20.16 -3.09
C GLU A 109 22.31 19.55 -2.72
N TYR A 110 22.71 18.45 -3.36
CA TYR A 110 24.04 17.83 -3.18
C TYR A 110 25.19 18.79 -3.52
N GLU A 111 25.12 19.41 -4.69
CA GLU A 111 26.17 20.36 -5.15
C GLU A 111 26.29 21.58 -4.21
N SER A 112 25.20 22.00 -3.59
CA SER A 112 25.20 23.14 -2.65
C SER A 112 25.57 22.77 -1.22
N ALA A 113 25.46 21.52 -0.83
CA ALA A 113 25.67 21.06 0.54
C ALA A 113 27.10 20.64 0.85
N TYR A 114 27.89 20.29 -0.17
CA TYR A 114 29.25 19.79 -0.01
C TYR A 114 30.26 20.64 -0.77
N ASP A 115 31.25 21.23 -0.07
CA ASP A 115 32.30 22.08 -0.65
C ASP A 115 33.17 21.38 -1.73
N ASN A 116 33.24 20.04 -1.67
CA ASN A 116 33.94 19.20 -2.62
C ASN A 116 32.98 18.29 -3.41
N ALA A 117 31.77 18.77 -3.66
CA ALA A 117 30.80 18.02 -4.50
C ALA A 117 31.42 17.78 -5.89
N GLU A 118 31.24 16.55 -6.39
CA GLU A 118 31.64 16.25 -7.76
C GLU A 118 30.73 16.99 -8.75
N ASP A 119 31.30 17.39 -9.91
CA ASP A 119 30.51 18.02 -10.98
C ASP A 119 29.47 17.09 -11.55
N CYS A 120 28.21 17.42 -11.35
CA CYS A 120 27.05 16.65 -11.84
C CYS A 120 26.43 17.23 -13.12
N SER A 121 27.09 18.16 -13.81
CA SER A 121 26.54 18.85 -14.99
C SER A 121 26.10 17.90 -16.11
N ALA A 122 26.90 16.89 -16.42
CA ALA A 122 26.53 15.87 -17.43
C ALA A 122 25.32 15.07 -17.00
N TYR A 123 25.22 14.70 -15.73
CA TYR A 123 24.10 13.94 -15.21
C TYR A 123 22.80 14.78 -15.16
N LYS A 124 22.89 16.05 -14.79
CA LYS A 124 21.75 16.98 -14.91
C LYS A 124 21.22 17.07 -16.34
N GLN A 125 22.14 17.18 -17.32
CA GLN A 125 21.74 17.21 -18.73
C GLN A 125 21.06 15.91 -19.19
N GLU A 126 21.47 14.75 -18.67
CA GLU A 126 20.81 13.47 -18.91
C GLU A 126 19.37 13.48 -18.36
N LEU A 127 19.17 13.89 -17.10
CA LEU A 127 17.86 14.01 -16.46
C LEU A 127 16.94 14.97 -17.21
N GLU A 128 17.44 16.14 -17.62
CA GLU A 128 16.66 17.12 -18.43
C GLU A 128 16.30 16.54 -19.79
N THR A 129 17.16 15.76 -20.41
CA THR A 129 16.89 15.11 -21.70
C THR A 129 15.77 14.06 -21.54
N GLN A 130 15.82 13.24 -20.50
CA GLN A 130 14.77 12.27 -20.18
C GLN A 130 13.44 12.96 -19.87
N LYS A 131 13.47 14.02 -19.06
CA LYS A 131 12.28 14.84 -18.75
C LYS A 131 11.64 15.42 -20.01
N ALA A 132 12.45 15.91 -20.95
CA ALA A 132 11.96 16.48 -22.22
C ALA A 132 11.32 15.43 -23.16
N GLN A 133 11.50 14.15 -22.92
CA GLN A 133 10.83 13.07 -23.65
C GLN A 133 9.42 12.79 -23.14
N CYS A 134 9.06 13.35 -21.96
CA CYS A 134 7.72 13.22 -21.41
C CYS A 134 6.79 14.30 -22.01
N SER A 135 5.64 13.88 -22.47
CA SER A 135 4.57 14.77 -22.92
C SER A 135 3.43 14.78 -21.91
N ARG A 136 2.71 15.90 -21.86
CA ARG A 136 1.50 16.02 -21.03
C ARG A 136 0.43 15.07 -21.56
N TRP A 137 -0.18 14.26 -20.67
CA TRP A 137 -1.37 13.49 -21.02
C TRP A 137 -2.49 14.44 -21.42
N GLU A 138 -3.05 14.24 -22.62
CA GLU A 138 -3.92 15.24 -23.23
C GLU A 138 -5.22 15.46 -22.47
N ASP A 139 -5.83 14.36 -22.00
CA ASP A 139 -7.13 14.40 -21.34
C ASP A 139 -7.20 13.43 -20.15
N THR A 140 -7.17 13.98 -18.93
CA THR A 140 -7.27 13.18 -17.70
C THR A 140 -8.67 12.59 -17.49
N THR A 141 -9.69 12.98 -18.27
CA THR A 141 -10.99 12.28 -18.27
C THR A 141 -10.93 10.91 -18.96
N HIS A 142 -9.83 10.61 -19.66
CA HIS A 142 -9.55 9.33 -20.32
C HIS A 142 -8.56 8.46 -19.52
N VAL A 143 -8.66 8.48 -18.20
CA VAL A 143 -7.82 7.66 -17.31
C VAL A 143 -8.69 6.63 -16.63
N PRO A 144 -8.44 5.32 -16.85
CA PRO A 144 -9.20 4.26 -16.18
C PRO A 144 -8.90 4.21 -14.69
N HIS A 145 -9.90 3.85 -13.90
CA HIS A 145 -9.77 3.57 -12.48
C HIS A 145 -10.21 2.13 -12.24
N ILE A 146 -9.27 1.26 -11.91
CA ILE A 146 -9.54 -0.14 -11.58
C ILE A 146 -9.67 -0.33 -10.07
N PHE A 147 -10.45 -1.33 -9.65
CA PHE A 147 -10.52 -1.64 -8.23
C PHE A 147 -10.60 -3.13 -7.94
N PHE A 148 -10.19 -3.45 -6.71
CA PHE A 148 -10.21 -4.77 -6.11
C PHE A 148 -10.90 -4.71 -4.73
N HIS A 149 -11.23 -5.87 -4.19
CA HIS A 149 -11.44 -6.10 -2.77
C HIS A 149 -10.22 -6.83 -2.19
N SER A 150 -10.28 -7.27 -0.93
CA SER A 150 -9.24 -8.12 -0.34
C SER A 150 -8.99 -9.36 -1.20
N LEU A 151 -7.73 -9.77 -1.31
CA LEU A 151 -7.33 -10.87 -2.17
C LEU A 151 -7.46 -12.22 -1.48
N VAL A 152 -7.91 -13.22 -2.24
CA VAL A 152 -7.85 -14.63 -1.83
C VAL A 152 -6.39 -15.07 -1.81
N ALA A 153 -5.86 -15.30 -0.61
CA ALA A 153 -4.49 -15.78 -0.41
C ALA A 153 -4.38 -17.31 -0.42
N ASP A 154 -5.45 -18.00 -0.01
CA ASP A 154 -5.54 -19.46 -0.01
C ASP A 154 -6.84 -19.91 -0.68
N THR A 155 -6.73 -20.34 -1.92
CA THR A 155 -7.87 -20.75 -2.75
C THR A 155 -8.55 -22.04 -2.25
N ASP A 156 -7.83 -22.92 -1.55
CA ASP A 156 -8.42 -24.14 -0.98
C ASP A 156 -9.36 -23.84 0.20
N ARG A 157 -9.12 -22.72 0.91
CA ARG A 157 -10.00 -22.28 2.01
C ARG A 157 -11.14 -21.40 1.50
N ALA A 158 -10.85 -20.50 0.57
CA ALA A 158 -11.85 -19.58 0.05
C ALA A 158 -12.89 -20.27 -0.86
N PHE A 159 -12.55 -21.44 -1.42
CA PHE A 159 -13.40 -22.18 -2.36
C PHE A 159 -13.66 -23.60 -1.86
N ASP A 160 -14.00 -23.77 -0.59
CA ASP A 160 -14.16 -25.07 0.07
C ASP A 160 -15.61 -25.58 0.14
N GLY A 161 -16.58 -24.79 -0.33
CA GLY A 161 -18.00 -25.17 -0.43
C GLY A 161 -18.79 -24.93 0.86
N ASP A 162 -18.31 -24.06 1.76
CA ASP A 162 -18.98 -23.77 3.04
C ASP A 162 -20.19 -22.82 2.93
N GLY A 163 -20.38 -22.18 1.78
CA GLY A 163 -21.50 -21.27 1.46
C GLY A 163 -21.10 -19.84 1.16
N GLU A 164 -19.92 -19.38 1.56
CA GLU A 164 -19.37 -18.04 1.21
C GLU A 164 -18.65 -18.06 -0.15
N GLU A 165 -18.28 -19.25 -0.64
CA GLU A 165 -17.54 -19.50 -1.87
C GLU A 165 -18.09 -18.74 -3.08
N ASP A 166 -19.41 -18.74 -3.29
CA ASP A 166 -20.03 -18.04 -4.43
C ASP A 166 -19.78 -16.54 -4.39
N GLY A 167 -19.81 -15.93 -3.20
CA GLY A 167 -19.50 -14.51 -2.99
C GLY A 167 -18.02 -14.21 -3.28
N TYR A 168 -17.12 -15.03 -2.77
CA TYR A 168 -15.69 -14.88 -3.04
C TYR A 168 -15.38 -15.11 -4.52
N ASN A 169 -16.01 -16.09 -5.14
CA ASN A 169 -15.84 -16.37 -6.56
C ASN A 169 -16.37 -15.24 -7.47
N LEU A 170 -17.40 -14.52 -7.04
CA LEU A 170 -17.94 -13.36 -7.76
C LEU A 170 -17.07 -12.12 -7.60
N TYR A 171 -16.76 -11.74 -6.36
CA TYR A 171 -16.31 -10.39 -6.05
C TYR A 171 -14.84 -10.28 -5.67
N MET A 172 -14.15 -11.41 -5.38
CA MET A 172 -12.76 -11.40 -4.96
C MET A 172 -11.82 -11.83 -6.08
N THR A 173 -10.59 -11.36 -6.01
CA THR A 173 -9.49 -11.71 -6.93
C THR A 173 -8.47 -12.55 -6.17
N THR A 174 -7.91 -13.59 -6.78
CA THR A 174 -6.81 -14.33 -6.13
C THR A 174 -5.49 -13.56 -6.22
N ILE A 175 -4.54 -13.86 -5.33
CA ILE A 175 -3.17 -13.28 -5.42
C ILE A 175 -2.53 -13.60 -6.77
N SER A 176 -2.77 -14.80 -7.30
CA SER A 176 -2.26 -15.21 -8.62
C SER A 176 -2.81 -14.33 -9.73
N GLU A 177 -4.13 -14.08 -9.72
CA GLU A 177 -4.81 -13.20 -10.69
C GLU A 177 -4.32 -11.76 -10.56
N PHE A 178 -4.24 -11.22 -9.33
CA PHE A 178 -3.74 -9.87 -9.10
C PHE A 178 -2.34 -9.67 -9.68
N ASN A 179 -1.40 -10.57 -9.38
CA ASN A 179 -0.04 -10.50 -9.89
C ASN A 179 -0.02 -10.56 -11.43
N ALA A 180 -0.80 -11.44 -12.04
CA ALA A 180 -0.89 -11.55 -13.50
C ALA A 180 -1.50 -10.29 -14.14
N ILE A 181 -2.48 -9.66 -13.48
CA ILE A 181 -3.08 -8.39 -13.91
C ILE A 181 -2.02 -7.27 -13.87
N MET A 182 -1.26 -7.13 -12.78
CA MET A 182 -0.23 -6.10 -12.67
C MET A 182 0.86 -6.27 -13.72
N GLU A 183 1.35 -7.49 -13.95
CA GLU A 183 2.33 -7.80 -15.00
C GLU A 183 1.81 -7.44 -16.39
N GLN A 184 0.56 -7.76 -16.72
CA GLN A 184 -0.02 -7.42 -18.02
C GLN A 184 -0.23 -5.92 -18.20
N MET A 185 -0.71 -5.22 -17.18
CA MET A 185 -0.87 -3.77 -17.25
C MET A 185 0.49 -3.08 -17.43
N TYR A 186 1.52 -3.54 -16.71
CA TYR A 186 2.88 -3.04 -16.88
C TYR A 186 3.40 -3.27 -18.29
N ALA A 187 3.26 -4.50 -18.82
CA ALA A 187 3.68 -4.85 -20.17
C ALA A 187 2.96 -4.04 -21.27
N ARG A 188 1.74 -3.58 -20.99
CA ARG A 188 0.93 -2.71 -21.88
C ARG A 188 1.20 -1.21 -21.69
N GLY A 189 2.18 -0.86 -20.85
CA GLY A 189 2.62 0.51 -20.61
C GLY A 189 1.75 1.32 -19.65
N TYR A 190 0.90 0.68 -18.85
CA TYR A 190 0.15 1.39 -17.83
C TYR A 190 1.07 1.84 -16.69
N VAL A 191 0.78 3.04 -16.16
CA VAL A 191 1.52 3.70 -15.07
C VAL A 191 0.52 4.17 -14.01
N LEU A 192 0.69 3.72 -12.80
CA LEU A 192 -0.15 4.09 -11.67
C LEU A 192 0.05 5.57 -11.33
N VAL A 193 -1.04 6.33 -11.28
CA VAL A 193 -1.06 7.73 -10.87
C VAL A 193 -1.92 7.91 -9.63
N ASP A 194 -1.62 8.92 -8.82
CA ASP A 194 -2.50 9.31 -7.72
C ASP A 194 -3.79 9.92 -8.29
N ILE A 195 -4.92 9.69 -7.65
CA ILE A 195 -6.21 10.24 -8.07
C ILE A 195 -6.18 11.78 -8.08
N HIS A 196 -5.37 12.40 -7.21
CA HIS A 196 -5.19 13.85 -7.16
C HIS A 196 -4.34 14.38 -8.32
N ASP A 197 -3.55 13.54 -9.00
CA ASP A 197 -2.85 13.94 -10.24
C ASP A 197 -3.82 14.12 -11.43
N MET A 198 -5.02 13.54 -11.33
CA MET A 198 -6.07 13.66 -12.34
C MET A 198 -6.58 15.09 -12.49
N VAL A 199 -6.49 15.88 -11.43
CA VAL A 199 -7.04 17.23 -11.34
C VAL A 199 -6.08 18.18 -10.64
N LYS A 200 -6.26 19.47 -10.87
CA LYS A 200 -5.59 20.55 -10.14
C LYS A 200 -6.57 21.64 -9.77
N GLN A 201 -6.34 22.27 -8.65
CA GLN A 201 -7.10 23.44 -8.24
C GLN A 201 -6.48 24.71 -8.85
N VAL A 202 -7.32 25.52 -9.47
CA VAL A 202 -6.93 26.77 -10.11
C VAL A 202 -7.78 27.91 -9.55
N LYS A 203 -7.17 29.05 -9.27
CA LYS A 203 -7.90 30.28 -8.92
C LYS A 203 -8.36 30.95 -10.20
N THR A 204 -9.65 31.26 -10.27
CA THR A 204 -10.28 32.07 -11.34
C THR A 204 -10.08 33.55 -11.06
N ASP A 205 -10.34 34.39 -12.06
CA ASP A 205 -10.19 35.86 -11.97
C ASP A 205 -11.12 36.48 -10.92
N ASP A 206 -12.26 35.85 -10.62
CA ASP A 206 -13.19 36.24 -9.55
C ASP A 206 -12.79 35.69 -8.15
N GLY A 207 -11.61 35.04 -8.06
CA GLY A 207 -11.01 34.56 -6.80
C GLY A 207 -11.54 33.23 -6.32
N LYS A 208 -12.42 32.55 -7.06
CA LYS A 208 -12.88 31.17 -6.71
C LYS A 208 -11.79 30.16 -7.01
N THR A 209 -11.77 29.07 -6.25
CA THR A 209 -10.94 27.90 -6.54
C THR A 209 -11.80 26.85 -7.24
N VAL A 210 -11.36 26.40 -8.42
CA VAL A 210 -12.07 25.41 -9.25
C VAL A 210 -11.14 24.27 -9.63
N TYR A 211 -11.71 23.08 -9.84
CA TYR A 211 -10.97 21.94 -10.40
C TYR A 211 -10.85 22.08 -11.92
N LYS A 212 -9.68 21.74 -12.43
CA LYS A 212 -9.34 21.56 -13.84
C LYS A 212 -8.57 20.27 -14.02
N GLN A 213 -8.44 19.81 -15.25
CA GLN A 213 -7.60 18.67 -15.59
C GLN A 213 -6.17 18.84 -15.05
N GLY A 214 -5.63 17.78 -14.47
CA GLY A 214 -4.29 17.73 -13.94
C GLY A 214 -3.19 17.73 -15.00
N ASP A 215 -1.96 17.70 -14.54
CA ASP A 215 -0.77 17.73 -15.42
C ASP A 215 0.06 16.47 -15.18
N ILE A 216 -0.30 15.37 -15.86
CA ILE A 216 0.44 14.11 -15.87
C ILE A 216 1.39 14.12 -17.06
N TYR A 217 2.69 13.92 -16.83
CA TYR A 217 3.71 13.90 -17.90
C TYR A 217 4.34 12.52 -17.99
N LEU A 218 4.16 11.83 -19.10
CA LEU A 218 4.65 10.48 -19.34
C LEU A 218 5.38 10.37 -20.67
N PRO A 219 6.34 9.45 -20.81
CA PRO A 219 6.94 9.13 -22.10
C PRO A 219 5.91 8.56 -23.09
N GLU A 220 6.23 8.63 -24.37
CA GLU A 220 5.41 8.00 -25.41
C GLU A 220 5.18 6.50 -25.14
N GLY A 221 3.94 6.04 -25.36
CA GLY A 221 3.52 4.66 -25.12
C GLY A 221 3.12 4.34 -23.67
N LYS A 222 3.41 5.20 -22.69
CA LYS A 222 2.91 5.05 -21.32
C LYS A 222 1.52 5.65 -21.16
N LYS A 223 0.68 5.02 -20.31
CA LYS A 223 -0.74 5.36 -20.11
C LYS A 223 -1.07 5.43 -18.62
N PRO A 224 -1.63 6.51 -18.10
CA PRO A 224 -1.98 6.60 -16.68
C PRO A 224 -3.19 5.72 -16.34
N PHE A 225 -3.24 5.20 -15.11
CA PHE A 225 -4.41 4.59 -14.49
C PHE A 225 -4.42 4.83 -12.98
N VAL A 226 -5.60 4.76 -12.37
CA VAL A 226 -5.83 4.82 -10.92
C VAL A 226 -6.21 3.45 -10.40
N LEU A 227 -5.85 3.12 -9.15
CA LEU A 227 -6.18 1.88 -8.47
C LEU A 227 -6.79 2.16 -7.11
N SER A 228 -7.88 1.46 -6.75
CA SER A 228 -8.42 1.44 -5.39
C SER A 228 -8.69 0.03 -4.89
N VAL A 229 -8.84 -0.10 -3.58
CA VAL A 229 -9.21 -1.33 -2.89
C VAL A 229 -10.37 -1.00 -1.96
N ASP A 230 -11.48 -1.72 -2.13
CA ASP A 230 -12.66 -1.55 -1.30
C ASP A 230 -12.60 -2.47 -0.08
N ASP A 231 -13.28 -2.07 1.00
CA ASP A 231 -13.48 -2.89 2.20
C ASP A 231 -12.18 -3.34 2.90
N VAL A 232 -11.18 -2.45 2.98
CA VAL A 232 -9.92 -2.76 3.68
C VAL A 232 -10.15 -2.77 5.21
N ASN A 233 -11.10 -3.58 5.62
CA ASN A 233 -11.55 -3.77 7.00
C ASN A 233 -11.25 -5.16 7.53
N TYR A 234 -11.10 -6.15 6.63
CA TYR A 234 -10.89 -7.57 6.97
C TYR A 234 -12.00 -8.10 7.86
N TYR A 235 -13.20 -8.22 7.30
CA TYR A 235 -14.42 -8.60 8.00
C TYR A 235 -14.35 -10.01 8.59
N LYS A 236 -15.04 -10.21 9.71
CA LYS A 236 -15.03 -11.47 10.46
C LYS A 236 -15.50 -12.67 9.63
N TYR A 237 -16.53 -12.47 8.78
CA TYR A 237 -17.01 -13.58 7.95
C TYR A 237 -15.93 -14.18 7.04
N MET A 238 -14.84 -13.42 6.76
CA MET A 238 -13.70 -13.88 5.97
C MET A 238 -12.57 -14.46 6.82
N THR A 239 -12.48 -14.08 8.10
CA THR A 239 -11.26 -14.27 8.90
C THR A 239 -11.45 -15.01 10.21
N ASP A 240 -12.71 -15.13 10.71
CA ASP A 240 -13.07 -15.75 11.99
C ASP A 240 -13.86 -17.04 11.72
N GLY A 241 -13.17 -18.16 11.61
CA GLY A 241 -13.78 -19.44 11.26
C GLY A 241 -14.39 -20.20 12.45
N ASP A 242 -14.20 -19.73 13.72
CA ASP A 242 -14.86 -20.36 14.88
C ASP A 242 -15.91 -19.48 15.56
N GLY A 243 -16.11 -18.26 15.06
CA GLY A 243 -17.21 -17.37 15.44
C GLY A 243 -17.03 -16.67 16.79
N ASP A 244 -15.81 -16.63 17.33
CA ASP A 244 -15.53 -15.95 18.61
C ASP A 244 -15.34 -14.43 18.47
N GLY A 245 -15.16 -13.97 17.23
CA GLY A 245 -14.99 -12.57 16.84
C GLY A 245 -13.54 -12.17 16.56
N TYR A 246 -12.62 -13.13 16.59
CA TYR A 246 -11.21 -12.91 16.29
C TYR A 246 -10.79 -13.77 15.09
N ALA A 247 -9.85 -13.25 14.31
CA ALA A 247 -9.30 -13.99 13.19
C ALA A 247 -8.53 -15.23 13.64
N ASP A 248 -8.66 -16.32 12.91
CA ASP A 248 -8.00 -17.59 13.19
C ASP A 248 -7.62 -18.37 11.91
N ALA A 249 -7.02 -19.54 12.08
CA ALA A 249 -6.60 -20.41 10.98
C ALA A 249 -7.76 -21.11 10.24
N LYS A 250 -9.00 -21.01 10.74
CA LYS A 250 -10.19 -21.59 10.12
C LYS A 250 -10.94 -20.59 9.24
N GLY A 251 -10.52 -19.31 9.24
CA GLY A 251 -11.03 -18.31 8.31
C GLY A 251 -10.67 -18.66 6.85
N ASP A 252 -11.32 -18.03 5.91
CA ASP A 252 -11.43 -18.43 4.50
C ASP A 252 -10.24 -18.06 3.62
N GLY A 253 -9.05 -17.98 4.23
CA GLY A 253 -7.82 -17.83 3.44
C GLY A 253 -7.52 -16.40 3.00
N PHE A 254 -7.99 -15.41 3.73
CA PHE A 254 -7.66 -13.99 3.53
C PHE A 254 -6.67 -13.49 4.58
N ALA A 255 -5.94 -12.41 4.25
CA ALA A 255 -5.27 -11.62 5.28
C ALA A 255 -6.31 -11.09 6.27
N HIS A 256 -5.92 -10.87 7.54
CA HIS A 256 -6.88 -10.41 8.53
C HIS A 256 -6.55 -9.04 9.14
N LYS A 257 -5.37 -8.50 8.85
CA LYS A 257 -4.96 -7.22 9.44
C LYS A 257 -3.81 -6.57 8.67
N LEU A 258 -3.82 -5.24 8.57
CA LEU A 258 -2.62 -4.47 8.21
C LEU A 258 -1.80 -4.15 9.46
N VAL A 259 -0.49 -4.36 9.38
CA VAL A 259 0.45 -4.10 10.47
C VAL A 259 1.71 -3.40 9.95
N ILE A 260 2.44 -2.75 10.85
CA ILE A 260 3.76 -2.18 10.52
C ILE A 260 4.81 -3.27 10.70
N GLY A 261 5.43 -3.67 9.59
CA GLY A 261 6.51 -4.65 9.57
C GLY A 261 7.80 -4.18 10.27
N LYS A 262 8.76 -5.06 10.39
CA LYS A 262 10.05 -4.77 11.05
C LYS A 262 10.88 -3.71 10.32
N ASP A 263 10.67 -3.56 9.04
CA ASP A 263 11.29 -2.58 8.17
C ASP A 263 10.57 -1.21 8.19
N GLY A 264 9.46 -1.11 8.94
CA GLY A 264 8.62 0.08 9.04
C GLY A 264 7.63 0.27 7.90
N LYS A 265 7.56 -0.66 6.94
CA LYS A 265 6.54 -0.68 5.88
C LYS A 265 5.27 -1.36 6.40
N VAL A 266 4.12 -0.99 5.82
CA VAL A 266 2.86 -1.68 6.11
C VAL A 266 2.82 -3.00 5.34
N THR A 267 2.39 -4.05 6.03
CA THR A 267 2.25 -5.40 5.50
C THR A 267 1.02 -6.08 6.12
N ASN A 268 0.76 -7.35 5.81
CA ASN A 268 -0.36 -8.09 6.37
C ASN A 268 0.06 -9.03 7.50
N GLU A 269 -0.87 -9.29 8.43
CA GLU A 269 -0.93 -10.52 9.23
C GLU A 269 -1.85 -11.52 8.54
N TYR A 270 -1.45 -12.80 8.60
CA TYR A 270 -2.15 -13.92 7.97
C TYR A 270 -1.96 -15.18 8.79
N TYR A 271 -3.01 -16.00 8.90
CA TYR A 271 -2.93 -17.31 9.53
C TYR A 271 -2.71 -18.41 8.49
N GLU A 272 -1.58 -19.13 8.60
CA GLU A 272 -1.34 -20.35 7.85
C GLU A 272 -2.32 -21.46 8.29
N LYS A 273 -2.51 -22.50 7.45
CA LYS A 273 -3.41 -23.63 7.74
C LYS A 273 -3.09 -24.35 9.04
N ASP A 274 -1.84 -24.31 9.51
CA ASP A 274 -1.39 -24.95 10.75
C ASP A 274 -1.60 -24.09 12.00
N GLY A 275 -2.19 -22.91 11.86
CA GLY A 275 -2.43 -21.94 12.94
C GLY A 275 -1.26 -20.99 13.20
N THR A 276 -0.19 -21.06 12.41
CA THR A 276 0.93 -20.14 12.54
C THR A 276 0.57 -18.75 12.05
N LEU A 277 0.68 -17.75 12.92
CA LEU A 277 0.53 -16.34 12.54
C LEU A 277 1.83 -15.85 11.87
N VAL A 278 1.71 -15.38 10.64
CA VAL A 278 2.83 -14.86 9.84
C VAL A 278 2.56 -13.43 9.39
N THR A 279 3.61 -12.73 8.96
CA THR A 279 3.52 -11.42 8.32
C THR A 279 4.13 -11.49 6.93
N GLY A 280 3.47 -10.86 5.95
CA GLY A 280 3.94 -10.89 4.56
C GLY A 280 2.98 -10.21 3.59
N SER A 281 3.22 -10.40 2.29
CA SER A 281 2.43 -9.80 1.22
C SER A 281 1.26 -10.72 0.83
N TYR A 282 0.15 -10.59 1.56
CA TYR A 282 -1.04 -11.42 1.41
C TYR A 282 -2.26 -10.65 0.89
N ASP A 283 -2.10 -9.35 0.57
CA ASP A 283 -3.17 -8.52 0.01
C ASP A 283 -2.59 -7.40 -0.88
N VAL A 284 -3.45 -6.63 -1.54
CA VAL A 284 -3.12 -5.63 -2.55
C VAL A 284 -2.02 -4.67 -2.11
N LEU A 285 -2.11 -4.10 -0.88
CA LEU A 285 -1.15 -3.07 -0.45
C LEU A 285 0.30 -3.56 -0.51
N PRO A 286 0.71 -4.61 0.23
CA PRO A 286 2.11 -5.02 0.20
C PRO A 286 2.52 -5.66 -1.13
N LEU A 287 1.63 -6.35 -1.83
CA LEU A 287 1.93 -6.91 -3.16
C LEU A 287 2.21 -5.82 -4.19
N LEU A 288 1.44 -4.72 -4.19
CA LEU A 288 1.68 -3.59 -5.07
C LEU A 288 2.97 -2.84 -4.70
N GLU A 289 3.30 -2.73 -3.40
CA GLU A 289 4.59 -2.19 -2.95
C GLU A 289 5.77 -3.02 -3.48
N ASP A 290 5.69 -4.36 -3.36
CA ASP A 290 6.69 -5.29 -3.88
C ASP A 290 6.83 -5.17 -5.40
N PHE A 291 5.71 -4.98 -6.11
CA PHE A 291 5.69 -4.79 -7.56
C PHE A 291 6.34 -3.48 -7.98
N ILE A 292 6.01 -2.37 -7.32
CA ILE A 292 6.60 -1.04 -7.59
C ILE A 292 8.10 -1.01 -7.23
N GLU A 293 8.52 -1.75 -6.19
CA GLU A 293 9.95 -1.84 -5.85
C GLU A 293 10.76 -2.50 -6.98
N LYS A 294 10.18 -3.50 -7.65
CA LYS A 294 10.79 -4.14 -8.84
C LYS A 294 10.69 -3.26 -10.10
N HIS A 295 9.60 -2.53 -10.24
CA HIS A 295 9.24 -1.75 -11.43
C HIS A 295 8.93 -0.29 -11.04
N PRO A 296 9.94 0.54 -10.68
CA PRO A 296 9.70 1.91 -10.25
C PRO A 296 8.97 2.76 -11.30
N ASP A 297 9.14 2.43 -12.59
CA ASP A 297 8.47 3.07 -13.72
C ASP A 297 6.99 2.65 -13.89
N PHE A 298 6.48 1.77 -13.02
CA PHE A 298 5.06 1.48 -12.91
C PHE A 298 4.29 2.52 -12.08
N SER A 299 5.00 3.38 -11.32
CA SER A 299 4.41 4.35 -10.41
C SER A 299 4.88 5.77 -10.74
N TYR A 300 3.95 6.64 -11.09
CA TYR A 300 4.20 8.04 -11.38
C TYR A 300 4.51 8.81 -10.10
N ARG A 301 5.73 9.34 -9.97
CA ARG A 301 6.19 10.14 -8.82
C ARG A 301 6.02 9.45 -7.46
N GLY A 302 6.01 8.11 -7.47
CA GLY A 302 5.80 7.31 -6.27
C GLY A 302 4.33 7.14 -5.87
N ALA A 303 3.38 7.44 -6.78
CA ALA A 303 1.95 7.25 -6.57
C ALA A 303 1.63 5.82 -6.12
N LYS A 304 0.64 5.72 -5.28
CA LYS A 304 0.09 4.46 -4.76
C LYS A 304 -1.42 4.39 -5.06
N GLY A 305 -2.04 3.33 -4.59
CA GLY A 305 -3.48 3.18 -4.69
C GLY A 305 -4.25 3.91 -3.58
N ILE A 306 -5.55 3.67 -3.58
CA ILE A 306 -6.52 4.17 -2.60
C ILE A 306 -7.03 2.97 -1.79
N LEU A 307 -7.04 3.09 -0.46
CA LEU A 307 -7.63 2.12 0.45
C LEU A 307 -8.94 2.68 0.98
N ALA A 308 -10.07 2.10 0.59
CA ALA A 308 -11.38 2.52 1.06
C ALA A 308 -11.79 1.68 2.28
N VAL A 309 -12.17 2.36 3.36
CA VAL A 309 -12.56 1.72 4.61
C VAL A 309 -13.97 2.14 5.03
N THR A 310 -14.67 1.24 5.71
CA THR A 310 -15.96 1.48 6.35
C THR A 310 -15.81 1.64 7.86
N GLY A 311 -16.89 2.05 8.54
CA GLY A 311 -16.99 1.96 10.00
C GLY A 311 -17.39 0.58 10.49
N TYR A 312 -17.86 -0.29 9.59
CA TYR A 312 -18.37 -1.60 9.92
C TYR A 312 -17.26 -2.51 10.46
N GLU A 313 -17.43 -3.08 11.65
CA GLU A 313 -16.51 -3.93 12.41
C GLU A 313 -15.20 -3.27 12.88
N GLY A 314 -14.70 -2.24 12.19
CA GLY A 314 -13.44 -1.52 12.48
C GLY A 314 -12.60 -1.35 11.23
N VAL A 315 -11.43 -0.70 11.32
CA VAL A 315 -10.58 -0.38 10.17
C VAL A 315 -9.31 -1.23 10.17
N PHE A 316 -8.87 -1.69 8.99
CA PHE A 316 -7.61 -2.42 8.77
C PHE A 316 -7.46 -3.70 9.59
N GLY A 317 -8.58 -4.33 10.00
CA GLY A 317 -8.58 -5.51 10.88
C GLY A 317 -8.44 -5.20 12.37
N TYR A 318 -8.50 -3.93 12.78
CA TYR A 318 -8.50 -3.52 14.18
C TYR A 318 -9.91 -3.36 14.73
N HIS A 319 -10.11 -3.75 15.98
CA HIS A 319 -11.40 -3.72 16.68
C HIS A 319 -11.76 -2.29 17.11
N THR A 320 -11.92 -1.37 16.16
CA THR A 320 -12.15 0.06 16.43
C THR A 320 -13.62 0.45 16.46
N HIS A 321 -14.56 -0.41 16.00
CA HIS A 321 -15.99 -0.14 16.09
C HIS A 321 -16.44 -0.04 17.58
N PRO A 322 -17.32 0.90 17.93
CA PRO A 322 -17.74 1.11 19.34
C PRO A 322 -18.32 -0.12 20.05
N ASP A 323 -18.90 -1.07 19.32
CA ASP A 323 -19.44 -2.30 19.90
C ASP A 323 -18.38 -3.19 20.56
N TRP A 324 -17.12 -3.07 20.16
CA TRP A 324 -16.02 -3.78 20.79
C TRP A 324 -15.76 -3.33 22.23
N LYS A 325 -16.21 -2.13 22.63
CA LYS A 325 -16.20 -1.68 24.04
C LYS A 325 -17.03 -2.56 24.97
N LYS A 326 -17.91 -3.40 24.41
CA LYS A 326 -18.71 -4.37 25.17
C LYS A 326 -17.95 -5.68 25.43
N LYS A 327 -16.93 -5.98 24.63
CA LYS A 327 -16.12 -7.21 24.68
C LYS A 327 -14.72 -6.96 25.25
N LEU A 328 -14.12 -5.81 24.95
CA LEU A 328 -12.76 -5.43 25.34
C LEU A 328 -12.77 -4.54 26.58
N THR A 329 -11.73 -4.62 27.38
CA THR A 329 -11.45 -3.61 28.42
C THR A 329 -11.12 -2.26 27.75
N SER A 330 -11.23 -1.17 28.50
CA SER A 330 -10.90 0.16 27.99
C SER A 330 -9.45 0.24 27.48
N ASP A 331 -8.51 -0.41 28.16
CA ASP A 331 -7.10 -0.41 27.77
C ASP A 331 -6.86 -1.19 26.48
N GLU A 332 -7.51 -2.35 26.32
CA GLU A 332 -7.45 -3.14 25.08
C GLU A 332 -8.06 -2.39 23.91
N TYR A 333 -9.25 -1.83 24.06
CA TYR A 333 -9.89 -1.03 23.02
C TYR A 333 -9.03 0.19 22.60
N ASN A 334 -8.48 0.92 23.58
CA ASN A 334 -7.61 2.07 23.32
C ASN A 334 -6.31 1.64 22.61
N LYS A 335 -5.80 0.45 22.90
CA LYS A 335 -4.64 -0.12 22.20
C LYS A 335 -4.96 -0.40 20.72
N GLU A 336 -6.11 -1.02 20.41
CA GLU A 336 -6.58 -1.26 19.04
C GLU A 336 -6.68 0.06 18.26
N VAL A 337 -7.36 1.08 18.83
CA VAL A 337 -7.47 2.40 18.22
C VAL A 337 -6.10 3.05 17.98
N LYS A 338 -5.19 2.95 18.96
CA LYS A 338 -3.83 3.51 18.82
C LYS A 338 -3.03 2.83 17.71
N GLN A 339 -3.14 1.51 17.60
CA GLN A 339 -2.45 0.74 16.56
C GLN A 339 -3.03 1.05 15.17
N ALA A 340 -4.36 1.13 15.03
CA ALA A 340 -5.02 1.53 13.79
C ALA A 340 -4.57 2.92 13.32
N LYS A 341 -4.45 3.90 14.24
CA LYS A 341 -3.91 5.23 13.93
C LYS A 341 -2.46 5.16 13.42
N ALA A 342 -1.61 4.39 14.08
CA ALA A 342 -0.21 4.26 13.67
C ALA A 342 -0.09 3.63 12.27
N VAL A 343 -0.93 2.64 11.96
CA VAL A 343 -1.00 2.03 10.63
C VAL A 343 -1.52 3.04 9.60
N SER A 344 -2.56 3.81 9.91
CA SER A 344 -3.06 4.89 9.04
C SER A 344 -1.98 5.91 8.68
N GLU A 345 -1.19 6.33 9.66
CA GLU A 345 -0.06 7.24 9.45
C GLU A 345 1.03 6.61 8.57
N ALA A 346 1.32 5.33 8.79
CA ALA A 346 2.30 4.60 7.98
C ALA A 346 1.84 4.42 6.52
N ILE A 347 0.57 4.10 6.29
CA ILE A 347 -0.09 4.00 4.98
C ILE A 347 0.09 5.33 4.22
N LYS A 348 -0.31 6.45 4.84
CA LYS A 348 -0.18 7.79 4.23
C LYS A 348 1.27 8.17 3.96
N LYS A 349 2.20 7.83 4.87
CA LYS A 349 3.63 8.08 4.70
C LYS A 349 4.22 7.29 3.54
N GLN A 350 3.67 6.12 3.21
CA GLN A 350 4.06 5.34 2.03
C GLN A 350 3.48 5.91 0.72
N GLY A 351 2.60 6.92 0.78
CA GLY A 351 2.01 7.58 -0.37
C GLY A 351 0.63 7.04 -0.79
N TRP A 352 0.01 6.18 0.03
CA TRP A 352 -1.35 5.70 -0.19
C TRP A 352 -2.39 6.73 0.25
N THR A 353 -3.50 6.81 -0.49
CA THR A 353 -4.69 7.56 -0.09
C THR A 353 -5.63 6.65 0.71
N ILE A 354 -6.20 7.14 1.82
CA ILE A 354 -7.27 6.45 2.53
C ILE A 354 -8.58 7.15 2.17
N ALA A 355 -9.58 6.40 1.70
CA ALA A 355 -10.88 6.92 1.30
C ALA A 355 -12.00 6.47 2.24
N SER A 356 -13.09 7.24 2.28
CA SER A 356 -14.33 6.78 2.88
C SER A 356 -15.04 5.79 1.95
N HIS A 357 -15.47 4.64 2.52
CA HIS A 357 -16.40 3.72 1.88
C HIS A 357 -17.75 3.70 2.62
N SER A 358 -18.22 4.88 3.05
CA SER A 358 -19.30 5.10 4.01
C SER A 358 -18.99 4.57 5.42
N TYR A 359 -19.84 4.89 6.39
CA TYR A 359 -19.71 4.29 7.73
C TYR A 359 -20.34 2.89 7.79
N ALA A 360 -21.57 2.73 7.31
CA ALA A 360 -22.37 1.51 7.49
C ALA A 360 -22.53 0.66 6.22
N HIS A 361 -21.74 0.92 5.18
CA HIS A 361 -21.72 0.16 3.92
C HIS A 361 -23.10 -0.08 3.30
N PHE A 362 -23.85 0.99 3.01
CA PHE A 362 -25.13 0.90 2.28
C PHE A 362 -25.14 1.81 1.06
N GLY A 363 -26.05 1.51 0.11
CA GLY A 363 -26.19 2.28 -1.11
C GLY A 363 -26.66 3.71 -0.86
N TYR A 364 -25.81 4.69 -1.15
CA TYR A 364 -26.11 6.12 -0.95
C TYR A 364 -27.13 6.65 -1.97
N GLY A 365 -27.16 6.07 -3.17
CA GLY A 365 -28.10 6.44 -4.23
C GLY A 365 -29.55 6.18 -3.82
N SER A 366 -29.84 4.97 -3.36
CA SER A 366 -31.18 4.51 -2.98
C SER A 366 -31.63 4.95 -1.58
N ALA A 367 -30.70 5.26 -0.68
CA ALA A 367 -31.02 5.65 0.69
C ALA A 367 -31.73 7.01 0.79
N ASP A 368 -32.52 7.17 1.84
CA ASP A 368 -33.06 8.47 2.23
C ASP A 368 -31.94 9.46 2.63
N ALA A 369 -32.10 10.73 2.33
CA ALA A 369 -31.08 11.76 2.63
C ALA A 369 -30.69 11.81 4.11
N TYR A 370 -31.64 11.61 5.04
CA TYR A 370 -31.35 11.65 6.48
C TYR A 370 -30.42 10.50 6.92
N LYS A 371 -30.54 9.31 6.28
CA LYS A 371 -29.67 8.16 6.57
C LYS A 371 -28.23 8.43 6.14
N LEU A 372 -28.07 9.01 4.94
CA LEU A 372 -26.75 9.40 4.44
C LEU A 372 -26.13 10.47 5.32
N VAL A 373 -26.89 11.49 5.72
CA VAL A 373 -26.40 12.57 6.62
C VAL A 373 -25.91 11.99 7.97
N ASP A 374 -26.67 11.07 8.56
CA ASP A 374 -26.29 10.38 9.81
C ASP A 374 -25.05 9.49 9.61
N ASP A 375 -24.93 8.82 8.47
CA ASP A 375 -23.79 7.97 8.13
C ASP A 375 -22.50 8.80 7.94
N VAL A 376 -22.57 9.91 7.22
CA VAL A 376 -21.45 10.84 7.06
C VAL A 376 -21.02 11.41 8.42
N GLN A 377 -21.96 11.79 9.28
CA GLN A 377 -21.64 12.27 10.63
C GLN A 377 -20.96 11.18 11.48
N LYS A 378 -21.39 9.91 11.37
CA LYS A 378 -20.73 8.81 12.06
C LYS A 378 -19.33 8.55 11.54
N TRP A 379 -19.11 8.73 10.23
CA TRP A 379 -17.77 8.68 9.65
C TRP A 379 -16.87 9.74 10.28
N GLU A 380 -17.30 11.01 10.30
CA GLU A 380 -16.55 12.11 10.91
C GLU A 380 -16.26 11.88 12.41
N ASP A 381 -17.22 11.34 13.16
CA ASP A 381 -17.08 11.13 14.59
C ASP A 381 -16.22 9.92 14.97
N GLN A 382 -16.21 8.86 14.16
CA GLN A 382 -15.67 7.56 14.56
C GLN A 382 -14.51 7.06 13.71
N ILE A 383 -14.49 7.36 12.41
CA ILE A 383 -13.47 6.85 11.50
C ILE A 383 -12.41 7.90 11.20
N GLN A 384 -12.82 9.11 10.85
CA GLN A 384 -11.89 10.21 10.56
C GLN A 384 -10.87 10.47 11.69
N PRO A 385 -11.20 10.39 13.00
CA PRO A 385 -10.22 10.51 14.08
C PRO A 385 -9.16 9.40 14.11
N ILE A 386 -9.37 8.30 13.37
CA ILE A 386 -8.44 7.17 13.26
C ILE A 386 -7.62 7.30 11.99
N VAL A 387 -8.29 7.49 10.85
CA VAL A 387 -7.64 7.50 9.53
C VAL A 387 -7.17 8.88 9.09
N GLY A 388 -7.63 9.95 9.77
CA GLY A 388 -7.37 11.34 9.41
C GLY A 388 -8.27 11.83 8.27
N ASP A 389 -8.07 13.09 7.88
CA ASP A 389 -8.87 13.72 6.83
C ASP A 389 -8.65 13.05 5.46
N THR A 390 -9.73 12.97 4.68
CA THR A 390 -9.73 12.56 3.29
C THR A 390 -10.77 13.35 2.50
N ASP A 391 -10.48 13.62 1.25
CA ASP A 391 -11.41 14.23 0.31
C ASP A 391 -11.98 13.23 -0.71
N VAL A 392 -11.63 11.95 -0.59
CA VAL A 392 -12.08 10.87 -1.47
C VAL A 392 -13.18 10.04 -0.79
N LEU A 393 -14.31 9.88 -1.50
CA LEU A 393 -15.40 8.99 -1.12
C LEU A 393 -15.66 7.98 -2.24
N ILE A 394 -15.65 6.72 -1.89
CA ILE A 394 -15.97 5.60 -2.76
C ILE A 394 -17.35 5.06 -2.36
N TYR A 395 -18.29 5.06 -3.30
CA TYR A 395 -19.65 4.63 -3.02
C TYR A 395 -19.74 3.11 -2.84
N PRO A 396 -20.33 2.61 -1.72
CA PRO A 396 -20.68 1.20 -1.60
C PRO A 396 -21.59 0.76 -2.76
N PHE A 397 -21.34 -0.42 -3.29
CA PHE A 397 -22.05 -0.98 -4.44
C PHE A 397 -21.97 -0.12 -5.72
N GLY A 398 -21.13 0.92 -5.73
CA GLY A 398 -21.08 1.91 -6.79
C GLY A 398 -22.33 2.80 -6.88
N GLU A 399 -23.22 2.77 -5.89
CA GLU A 399 -24.48 3.52 -5.89
C GLU A 399 -24.25 5.02 -5.66
N ASP A 400 -24.01 5.74 -6.75
CA ASP A 400 -23.89 7.20 -6.80
C ASP A 400 -25.23 7.88 -6.46
N ILE A 401 -25.17 9.09 -5.88
CA ILE A 401 -26.35 9.88 -5.50
C ILE A 401 -27.09 10.52 -6.68
N ALA A 402 -26.48 10.53 -7.86
CA ALA A 402 -27.07 11.01 -9.10
C ALA A 402 -26.48 10.23 -10.27
N GLY A 403 -27.26 10.01 -11.34
CA GLY A 403 -26.76 9.40 -12.58
C GLY A 403 -25.66 10.26 -13.23
N VAL A 404 -25.93 10.86 -14.40
CA VAL A 404 -25.01 11.79 -15.08
C VAL A 404 -25.25 13.26 -14.71
N GLU A 405 -26.30 13.54 -13.95
CA GLU A 405 -26.70 14.88 -13.54
C GLU A 405 -25.73 15.47 -12.51
N ASP A 406 -25.69 16.80 -12.43
CA ASP A 406 -24.90 17.51 -11.43
C ASP A 406 -25.36 17.21 -10.02
N TYR A 407 -24.42 17.09 -9.09
CA TYR A 407 -24.73 16.88 -7.69
C TYR A 407 -25.46 18.07 -7.07
N SER A 408 -26.51 17.78 -6.34
CA SER A 408 -27.33 18.77 -5.65
C SER A 408 -28.04 18.20 -4.43
N GLY A 409 -28.69 19.05 -3.65
CA GLY A 409 -29.53 18.64 -2.54
C GLY A 409 -28.75 18.27 -1.26
N ALA A 410 -29.51 17.70 -0.30
CA ALA A 410 -29.00 17.48 1.07
C ALA A 410 -27.91 16.41 1.14
N LYS A 411 -28.00 15.36 0.32
CA LYS A 411 -26.98 14.29 0.26
C LYS A 411 -25.63 14.86 -0.14
N TYR A 412 -25.56 15.58 -1.26
CA TYR A 412 -24.32 16.21 -1.73
C TYR A 412 -23.79 17.22 -0.71
N LYS A 413 -24.69 18.07 -0.19
CA LYS A 413 -24.28 19.10 0.79
C LYS A 413 -23.61 18.47 2.01
N SER A 414 -24.14 17.39 2.55
CA SER A 414 -23.55 16.70 3.71
C SER A 414 -22.14 16.18 3.40
N MET A 415 -21.98 15.48 2.29
CA MET A 415 -20.66 14.97 1.88
C MET A 415 -19.66 16.10 1.60
N TYR A 416 -20.12 17.17 0.94
CA TYR A 416 -19.30 18.35 0.65
C TYR A 416 -18.85 19.08 1.92
N ASP A 417 -19.74 19.26 2.90
CA ASP A 417 -19.45 19.90 4.18
C ASP A 417 -18.45 19.06 5.01
N ALA A 418 -18.53 17.72 4.92
CA ALA A 418 -17.58 16.78 5.53
C ALA A 418 -16.20 16.76 4.84
N GLY A 419 -16.00 17.51 3.77
CA GLY A 419 -14.70 17.64 3.10
C GLY A 419 -14.53 16.82 1.83
N PHE A 420 -15.46 15.93 1.48
CA PHE A 420 -15.33 15.11 0.26
C PHE A 420 -15.44 15.94 -1.00
N ARG A 421 -14.56 15.67 -1.97
CA ARG A 421 -14.43 16.38 -3.25
C ARG A 421 -14.30 15.46 -4.45
N ILE A 422 -13.79 14.24 -4.24
CA ILE A 422 -13.60 13.24 -5.27
C ILE A 422 -14.50 12.05 -4.93
N PHE A 423 -15.39 11.72 -5.86
CA PHE A 423 -16.43 10.71 -5.66
C PHE A 423 -16.28 9.61 -6.70
N CYS A 424 -16.15 8.36 -6.24
CA CYS A 424 -15.94 7.23 -7.12
C CYS A 424 -17.13 6.26 -7.03
N ASN A 425 -17.77 6.04 -8.18
CA ASN A 425 -18.82 5.04 -8.34
C ASN A 425 -18.29 3.79 -9.06
N VAL A 426 -19.17 2.92 -9.55
CA VAL A 426 -18.82 1.82 -10.45
C VAL A 426 -19.50 2.04 -11.79
N ASP A 427 -18.72 2.13 -12.85
CA ASP A 427 -19.18 2.07 -14.23
C ASP A 427 -18.15 1.30 -15.06
N ALA A 428 -18.36 -0.01 -15.15
CA ALA A 428 -17.49 -0.89 -15.94
C ALA A 428 -18.03 -1.16 -17.35
N SER A 429 -18.98 -0.35 -17.83
CA SER A 429 -19.52 -0.42 -19.19
C SER A 429 -18.59 0.17 -20.24
N GLN A 430 -17.60 0.94 -19.81
CA GLN A 430 -16.62 1.64 -20.64
C GLN A 430 -15.25 1.72 -19.94
N ASP A 431 -14.20 1.98 -20.72
CA ASP A 431 -12.81 1.97 -20.22
C ASP A 431 -12.53 3.08 -19.19
N TYR A 432 -13.27 4.17 -19.22
CA TYR A 432 -13.16 5.30 -18.31
C TYR A 432 -14.42 6.15 -18.33
N TRP A 433 -14.71 6.79 -17.21
CA TRP A 433 -15.75 7.79 -17.06
C TRP A 433 -15.33 8.78 -15.98
N VAL A 434 -15.14 10.05 -16.33
CA VAL A 434 -14.73 11.10 -15.40
C VAL A 434 -15.50 12.37 -15.71
N GLN A 435 -16.00 13.02 -14.67
CA GLN A 435 -16.57 14.37 -14.74
C GLN A 435 -15.79 15.30 -13.80
N ILE A 436 -15.29 16.41 -14.33
CA ILE A 436 -14.60 17.45 -13.57
C ILE A 436 -15.50 18.67 -13.50
N HIS A 437 -16.10 18.90 -12.34
CA HIS A 437 -16.89 20.08 -12.02
C HIS A 437 -16.05 21.12 -11.28
N ASP A 438 -16.53 22.35 -11.19
CA ASP A 438 -15.77 23.41 -10.50
C ASP A 438 -15.48 23.07 -9.03
N SER A 439 -16.38 22.39 -8.31
CA SER A 439 -16.27 22.11 -6.87
C SER A 439 -16.03 20.65 -6.49
N TYR A 440 -16.11 19.73 -7.44
CA TYR A 440 -15.93 18.29 -7.20
C TYR A 440 -15.55 17.54 -8.48
N VAL A 441 -15.13 16.30 -8.29
CA VAL A 441 -14.77 15.36 -9.36
C VAL A 441 -15.51 14.06 -9.15
N ARG A 442 -15.94 13.40 -10.22
CA ARG A 442 -16.54 12.06 -10.21
C ARG A 442 -15.77 11.16 -11.13
N GLN A 443 -15.56 9.92 -10.72
CA GLN A 443 -14.89 8.90 -11.54
C GLN A 443 -15.59 7.54 -11.42
N GLY A 444 -15.94 6.94 -12.57
CA GLY A 444 -16.39 5.57 -12.67
C GLY A 444 -15.22 4.60 -12.56
N ARG A 445 -15.42 3.50 -11.83
CA ARG A 445 -14.40 2.47 -11.60
C ARG A 445 -14.76 1.16 -12.28
N ILE A 446 -13.74 0.39 -12.61
CA ILE A 446 -13.83 -0.91 -13.29
C ILE A 446 -13.42 -1.98 -12.28
N ASN A 447 -14.34 -2.88 -11.93
CA ASN A 447 -14.03 -4.05 -11.10
C ASN A 447 -13.16 -5.04 -11.88
N LEU A 448 -12.09 -5.53 -11.23
CA LEU A 448 -11.28 -6.63 -11.72
C LEU A 448 -11.41 -7.80 -10.74
N ASP A 449 -12.51 -8.53 -10.84
CA ASP A 449 -12.93 -9.62 -9.97
C ASP A 449 -13.34 -10.85 -10.78
N GLY A 450 -13.70 -11.93 -10.11
CA GLY A 450 -14.06 -13.17 -10.78
C GLY A 450 -15.22 -13.00 -11.76
N TYR A 451 -16.25 -12.22 -11.39
CA TYR A 451 -17.38 -11.94 -12.28
C TYR A 451 -16.93 -11.26 -13.57
N ARG A 452 -16.13 -10.20 -13.45
CA ARG A 452 -15.64 -9.41 -14.59
C ARG A 452 -14.71 -10.21 -15.49
N LEU A 453 -13.76 -10.94 -14.88
CA LEU A 453 -12.81 -11.76 -15.59
C LEU A 453 -13.51 -12.86 -16.41
N TYR A 454 -14.55 -13.48 -15.86
CA TYR A 454 -15.21 -14.63 -16.48
C TYR A 454 -16.35 -14.24 -17.43
N HIS A 455 -17.28 -13.35 -16.98
CA HIS A 455 -18.51 -13.06 -17.73
C HIS A 455 -18.39 -11.89 -18.71
N SER A 456 -17.44 -10.97 -18.48
CA SER A 456 -17.32 -9.74 -19.28
C SER A 456 -15.90 -9.40 -19.70
N PRO A 457 -15.10 -10.37 -20.21
CA PRO A 457 -13.70 -10.15 -20.53
C PRO A 457 -13.49 -9.09 -21.62
N ASP A 458 -14.48 -8.91 -22.52
CA ASP A 458 -14.39 -7.93 -23.61
C ASP A 458 -14.40 -6.48 -23.12
N LEU A 459 -15.01 -6.22 -21.94
CA LEU A 459 -15.06 -4.88 -21.34
C LEU A 459 -13.72 -4.44 -20.74
N ILE A 460 -12.80 -5.38 -20.52
CA ILE A 460 -11.48 -5.10 -19.90
C ILE A 460 -10.31 -5.47 -20.82
N LYS A 461 -10.57 -5.80 -22.09
CA LYS A 461 -9.55 -6.24 -23.05
C LYS A 461 -8.44 -5.21 -23.32
N ASN A 462 -8.74 -3.92 -23.12
CA ASN A 462 -7.75 -2.85 -23.27
C ASN A 462 -6.77 -2.83 -22.07
N LEU A 463 -7.22 -3.27 -20.89
CA LEU A 463 -6.42 -3.37 -19.67
C LEU A 463 -5.61 -4.68 -19.65
N ILE A 464 -6.29 -5.81 -19.86
CA ILE A 464 -5.71 -7.16 -19.71
C ILE A 464 -6.35 -8.14 -20.70
N ASP A 465 -5.73 -9.29 -20.86
CA ASP A 465 -6.34 -10.50 -21.44
C ASP A 465 -6.85 -11.39 -20.29
N ALA A 466 -8.12 -11.25 -19.96
CA ALA A 466 -8.75 -11.96 -18.84
C ALA A 466 -8.56 -13.48 -18.89
N LYS A 467 -8.55 -14.09 -20.10
CA LYS A 467 -8.40 -15.54 -20.26
C LYS A 467 -7.07 -16.08 -19.78
N THR A 468 -6.05 -15.24 -19.75
CA THR A 468 -4.69 -15.62 -19.36
C THR A 468 -4.35 -15.26 -17.90
N VAL A 469 -5.23 -14.54 -17.24
CA VAL A 469 -5.03 -14.16 -15.82
C VAL A 469 -5.87 -14.99 -14.86
N ILE A 470 -6.99 -15.56 -15.31
CA ILE A 470 -7.87 -16.38 -14.47
C ILE A 470 -7.06 -17.51 -13.82
N ASP A 471 -7.16 -17.59 -12.48
CA ASP A 471 -6.52 -18.64 -11.71
C ASP A 471 -7.20 -19.99 -11.98
N SER A 472 -6.39 -21.01 -12.23
CA SER A 472 -6.88 -22.37 -12.45
C SER A 472 -7.52 -22.99 -11.19
N ALA A 473 -7.25 -22.45 -10.01
CA ALA A 473 -7.88 -22.85 -8.75
C ALA A 473 -9.27 -22.25 -8.55
N ARG A 474 -9.65 -21.21 -9.34
CA ARG A 474 -10.98 -20.61 -9.27
C ARG A 474 -12.05 -21.61 -9.76
N PRO A 475 -13.11 -21.85 -8.97
CA PRO A 475 -14.25 -22.67 -9.42
C PRO A 475 -14.93 -22.08 -10.66
N THR A 476 -15.21 -22.95 -11.64
CA THR A 476 -15.91 -22.56 -12.85
C THR A 476 -17.09 -23.51 -13.12
N PRO A 477 -18.24 -23.00 -13.62
CA PRO A 477 -18.48 -21.60 -13.99
C PRO A 477 -18.51 -20.66 -12.79
N VAL A 478 -18.02 -19.43 -12.95
CA VAL A 478 -18.24 -18.38 -11.96
C VAL A 478 -19.75 -18.10 -11.86
N PRO A 479 -20.33 -17.93 -10.66
CA PRO A 479 -21.74 -17.60 -10.52
C PRO A 479 -22.16 -16.37 -11.33
N SER A 480 -23.43 -16.24 -11.67
CA SER A 480 -23.98 -15.05 -12.34
C SER A 480 -24.79 -14.21 -11.33
N ILE A 481 -24.76 -12.90 -11.48
CA ILE A 481 -25.54 -11.93 -10.71
C ILE A 481 -26.97 -11.85 -11.28
#